data_f495ec3654374bb157048fd5c3b3eba3
#
_entry.id   f495ec3654374bb157048fd5c3b3eba3
#
_cell.length_a   1.000
_cell.length_b   1.000
_cell.length_c   1.000
_cell.angle_alpha   90.00
_cell.angle_beta   90.00
_cell.angle_gamma   90.00
#
_symmetry.space_group_name_H-M   'P 1'
#
loop_
_entity.id
_entity.type
_entity.pdbx_description
1 polymer ?
#
loop_
_entity_poly.entity_id
_entity_poly.type
_entity_poly.pdbx_seq_one_letter_code
_entity_poly.pdbx_strand_id
1 'polypeptide(L)'
;MSILNVEHVSHGFGGRTIFEDASFRLLKGEHIALIGANGEGKSTFLSIITGQMTPDEGKVEWAKRVTTGYLDQHAVLKPGMTIRDVLKTAFDEMYKLEKEMLDCYDRMGEASPEEIDRMMADVGDIQDILEAHSFYTLDSKIEEVASGLGLRDIGLDKPVDALSGGQRTKVLLTKLLLQSPDILILDEPTNFLDVEHIEWLKNYLQSYENAFILVSHDVPFLNAVTNVIYHVENATLTRYTGSYEKFQEMYAIKRRQEDAAYERQQAEIAKEKDFIQRNKARVATRGMANSRQKRLDKMELLEKRTEKPKPHFHFQMDRTPSRFVIEAKRLVLGYDTPLTNPVDLQLERGRKVALRGVNGLGKTTLLKTLLGQIKPIAGKIELGEFVSPGYFEQESNRGNDNTAIEEIWQEYPGMTEFEVRAALAACGLTNEHITSKMMVLSGGEAAKVRLCRIMQKPVNLLVLDEPTNHLDVDAKAELKRALKDYKGAILLVSHEPDFYEDWVDSVWNIEGWTTKII
;
A
#
# COMPACT_ATOMS: atom_id res chain seq x y z
N MET A 1 10.28 -4.95 27.32
CA MET A 1 11.65 -4.49 27.00
C MET A 1 11.61 -3.94 25.58
N SER A 2 12.27 -2.79 25.31
CA SER A 2 12.30 -2.23 23.95
C SER A 2 13.19 -3.10 23.07
N ILE A 3 12.70 -3.45 21.89
CA ILE A 3 13.43 -4.25 20.90
C ILE A 3 13.94 -3.36 19.74
N LEU A 4 13.29 -2.21 19.50
CA LEU A 4 13.76 -1.16 18.61
C LEU A 4 13.54 0.20 19.30
N ASN A 5 14.54 1.06 19.29
CA ASN A 5 14.47 2.43 19.80
C ASN A 5 15.05 3.37 18.74
N VAL A 6 14.26 4.37 18.38
CA VAL A 6 14.63 5.44 17.45
C VAL A 6 14.56 6.75 18.22
N GLU A 7 15.66 7.48 18.30
CA GLU A 7 15.75 8.70 19.12
C GLU A 7 16.16 9.89 18.25
N HIS A 8 15.32 10.92 18.29
CA HIS A 8 15.59 12.24 17.72
C HIS A 8 16.04 12.21 16.26
N VAL A 9 15.38 11.37 15.46
CA VAL A 9 15.71 11.22 14.04
C VAL A 9 15.18 12.38 13.23
N SER A 10 16.08 13.05 12.50
CA SER A 10 15.75 14.04 11.49
C SER A 10 16.27 13.57 10.12
N HIS A 11 15.50 13.76 9.08
CA HIS A 11 15.87 13.38 7.72
C HIS A 11 15.11 14.21 6.68
N GLY A 12 15.78 14.54 5.57
CA GLY A 12 15.18 15.30 4.48
C GLY A 12 15.82 15.01 3.11
N PHE A 13 15.08 15.38 2.06
CA PHE A 13 15.55 15.28 0.67
C PHE A 13 15.46 16.64 -0.01
N GLY A 14 16.57 17.14 -0.54
CA GLY A 14 16.59 18.30 -1.43
C GLY A 14 15.91 19.56 -0.88
N GLY A 15 16.00 19.79 0.45
CA GLY A 15 15.38 20.93 1.13
C GLY A 15 13.98 20.65 1.69
N ARG A 16 13.40 19.46 1.47
CA ARG A 16 12.17 19.00 2.11
C ARG A 16 12.48 18.18 3.35
N THR A 17 12.03 18.64 4.52
CA THR A 17 12.08 17.87 5.77
C THR A 17 11.02 16.78 5.74
N ILE A 18 11.42 15.54 5.93
CA ILE A 18 10.55 14.37 6.04
C ILE A 18 10.29 14.02 7.49
N PHE A 19 11.34 14.07 8.32
CA PHE A 19 11.25 13.91 9.78
C PHE A 19 12.03 15.01 10.46
N GLU A 20 11.45 15.52 11.54
CA GLU A 20 12.06 16.51 12.43
C GLU A 20 11.87 16.02 13.87
N ASP A 21 12.99 15.68 14.52
CA ASP A 21 13.01 15.19 15.90
C ASP A 21 12.06 13.98 16.14
N ALA A 22 11.98 13.07 15.20
CA ALA A 22 11.09 11.92 15.27
C ALA A 22 11.66 10.85 16.22
N SER A 23 10.82 10.39 17.14
CA SER A 23 11.16 9.31 18.06
C SER A 23 10.14 8.17 17.97
N PHE A 24 10.64 6.94 18.00
CA PHE A 24 9.81 5.74 17.86
C PHE A 24 10.33 4.62 18.75
N ARG A 25 9.41 3.84 19.30
CA ARG A 25 9.75 2.73 20.17
C ARG A 25 8.86 1.53 19.89
N LEU A 26 9.47 0.35 19.72
CA LEU A 26 8.79 -0.93 19.57
C LEU A 26 9.10 -1.81 20.78
N LEU A 27 8.07 -2.34 21.42
CA LEU A 27 8.19 -3.31 22.50
C LEU A 27 7.91 -4.72 21.97
N LYS A 28 8.40 -5.73 22.70
CA LYS A 28 8.14 -7.13 22.36
C LYS A 28 6.62 -7.40 22.38
N GLY A 29 6.10 -8.06 21.33
CA GLY A 29 4.68 -8.38 21.18
C GLY A 29 3.79 -7.16 20.85
N GLU A 30 4.35 -6.00 20.52
CA GLU A 30 3.55 -4.89 20.00
C GLU A 30 3.28 -5.06 18.51
N HIS A 31 2.04 -4.88 18.13
CA HIS A 31 1.55 -4.89 16.77
C HIS A 31 1.26 -3.44 16.34
N ILE A 32 2.24 -2.85 15.65
CA ILE A 32 2.21 -1.42 15.32
C ILE A 32 1.72 -1.21 13.89
N ALA A 33 0.73 -0.30 13.72
CA ALA A 33 0.48 0.30 12.42
C ALA A 33 1.23 1.63 12.28
N LEU A 34 1.94 1.81 11.19
CA LEU A 34 2.51 3.08 10.76
C LEU A 34 1.60 3.69 9.70
N ILE A 35 0.89 4.74 10.07
CA ILE A 35 -0.12 5.39 9.21
C ILE A 35 0.26 6.83 8.91
N GLY A 36 -0.32 7.40 7.87
CA GLY A 36 -0.12 8.77 7.41
C GLY A 36 -0.51 8.90 5.94
N ALA A 37 -0.69 10.11 5.46
CA ALA A 37 -0.96 10.34 4.05
C ALA A 37 0.21 9.87 3.16
N ASN A 38 -0.06 9.71 1.86
CA ASN A 38 1.00 9.39 0.92
C ASN A 38 2.02 10.54 0.87
N GLY A 39 3.30 10.18 0.73
CA GLY A 39 4.40 11.13 0.74
C GLY A 39 4.79 11.70 2.12
N GLU A 40 4.19 11.26 3.23
CA GLU A 40 4.59 11.66 4.60
C GLU A 40 5.87 10.98 5.09
N GLY A 41 6.44 10.05 4.32
CA GLY A 41 7.71 9.41 4.68
C GLY A 41 7.58 8.03 5.34
N LYS A 42 6.43 7.35 5.27
CA LYS A 42 6.26 5.99 5.85
C LYS A 42 7.34 5.01 5.35
N SER A 43 7.51 4.88 4.04
CA SER A 43 8.53 3.99 3.46
C SER A 43 9.96 4.50 3.73
N THR A 44 10.18 5.83 3.82
CA THR A 44 11.46 6.41 4.25
C THR A 44 11.78 6.01 5.68
N PHE A 45 10.79 6.06 6.59
CA PHE A 45 10.97 5.59 7.96
C PHE A 45 11.33 4.11 8.02
N LEU A 46 10.63 3.27 7.24
CA LEU A 46 10.97 1.85 7.15
C LEU A 46 12.40 1.64 6.63
N SER A 47 12.83 2.39 5.62
CA SER A 47 14.20 2.32 5.08
C SER A 47 15.26 2.77 6.11
N ILE A 48 14.92 3.75 6.95
CA ILE A 48 15.82 4.20 8.04
C ILE A 48 15.96 3.11 9.11
N ILE A 49 14.87 2.56 9.60
CA ILE A 49 14.92 1.53 10.65
C ILE A 49 15.50 0.21 10.17
N THR A 50 15.37 -0.12 8.87
CA THR A 50 16.00 -1.33 8.28
C THR A 50 17.46 -1.12 7.90
N GLY A 51 18.01 0.10 8.07
CA GLY A 51 19.39 0.43 7.76
C GLY A 51 19.69 0.59 6.26
N GLN A 52 18.68 0.58 5.40
CA GLN A 52 18.83 0.87 3.97
C GLN A 52 19.13 2.35 3.72
N MET A 53 18.75 3.21 4.67
CA MET A 53 18.99 4.65 4.63
C MET A 53 19.51 5.15 5.97
N THR A 54 20.52 6.01 5.93
CA THR A 54 21.06 6.65 7.14
C THR A 54 20.31 7.95 7.38
N PRO A 55 19.78 8.21 8.60
CA PRO A 55 19.20 9.50 8.92
C PRO A 55 20.26 10.61 8.96
N ASP A 56 19.85 11.86 8.78
CA ASP A 56 20.75 13.01 8.86
C ASP A 56 21.17 13.29 10.31
N GLU A 57 20.24 13.10 11.27
CA GLU A 57 20.49 13.22 12.70
C GLU A 57 19.73 12.12 13.46
N GLY A 58 20.16 11.87 14.71
CA GLY A 58 19.52 10.91 15.63
C GLY A 58 20.15 9.52 15.57
N LYS A 59 19.47 8.55 16.20
CA LYS A 59 19.95 7.18 16.35
C LYS A 59 18.85 6.17 16.12
N VAL A 60 19.24 5.01 15.58
CA VAL A 60 18.41 3.80 15.50
C VAL A 60 19.15 2.68 16.24
N GLU A 61 18.57 2.18 17.31
CA GLU A 61 19.16 1.15 18.15
C GLU A 61 18.27 -0.09 18.19
N TRP A 62 18.82 -1.22 17.76
CA TRP A 62 18.22 -2.53 17.85
C TRP A 62 18.70 -3.28 19.09
N ALA A 63 17.82 -4.03 19.72
CA ALA A 63 18.22 -4.93 20.79
C ALA A 63 19.17 -6.02 20.24
N LYS A 64 20.08 -6.48 21.07
CA LYS A 64 21.04 -7.54 20.67
C LYS A 64 20.30 -8.85 20.38
N ARG A 65 20.74 -9.54 19.32
CA ARG A 65 20.22 -10.86 18.89
C ARG A 65 18.77 -10.87 18.46
N VAL A 66 18.22 -9.74 18.01
CA VAL A 66 16.87 -9.67 17.44
C VAL A 66 16.95 -9.93 15.94
N THR A 67 16.14 -10.87 15.46
CA THR A 67 15.97 -11.14 14.03
C THR A 67 14.93 -10.23 13.44
N THR A 68 15.23 -9.63 12.30
CA THR A 68 14.32 -8.71 11.60
C THR A 68 13.99 -9.27 10.22
N GLY A 69 12.74 -9.19 9.84
CA GLY A 69 12.30 -9.57 8.52
C GLY A 69 11.57 -8.40 7.85
N TYR A 70 12.02 -8.00 6.69
CA TYR A 70 11.41 -6.92 5.90
C TYR A 70 10.97 -7.45 4.53
N LEU A 71 9.72 -7.13 4.17
CA LEU A 71 9.20 -7.44 2.85
C LEU A 71 9.74 -6.42 1.84
N ASP A 72 10.89 -6.73 1.24
CA ASP A 72 11.44 -5.93 0.16
C ASP A 72 10.76 -6.30 -1.17
N GLN A 73 9.96 -5.39 -1.70
CA GLN A 73 9.28 -5.56 -3.00
C GLN A 73 10.25 -5.63 -4.19
N HIS A 74 11.50 -5.20 -4.00
CA HIS A 74 12.56 -5.21 -5.02
C HIS A 74 13.52 -6.40 -4.88
N ALA A 75 13.31 -7.27 -3.88
CA ALA A 75 14.17 -8.43 -3.68
C ALA A 75 14.20 -9.32 -4.93
N VAL A 76 15.39 -9.61 -5.39
CA VAL A 76 15.61 -10.44 -6.59
C VAL A 76 15.62 -11.91 -6.18
N LEU A 77 14.69 -12.67 -6.72
CA LEU A 77 14.69 -14.13 -6.58
C LEU A 77 15.79 -14.72 -7.49
N LYS A 78 16.51 -15.72 -6.99
CA LYS A 78 17.57 -16.37 -7.76
C LYS A 78 16.97 -17.13 -8.96
N PRO A 79 17.44 -16.85 -10.20
CA PRO A 79 16.96 -17.55 -11.39
C PRO A 79 17.17 -19.07 -11.28
N GLY A 80 16.25 -19.84 -11.87
CA GLY A 80 16.33 -21.29 -11.92
C GLY A 80 15.81 -22.03 -10.69
N MET A 81 15.42 -21.32 -9.61
CA MET A 81 14.76 -21.92 -8.46
C MET A 81 13.26 -22.08 -8.68
N THR A 82 12.67 -23.11 -8.07
CA THR A 82 11.22 -23.25 -7.95
C THR A 82 10.70 -22.43 -6.79
N ILE A 83 9.38 -22.20 -6.71
CA ILE A 83 8.75 -21.56 -5.53
C ILE A 83 9.10 -22.36 -4.27
N ARG A 84 9.00 -23.70 -4.30
CA ARG A 84 9.34 -24.57 -3.18
C ARG A 84 10.78 -24.38 -2.72
N ASP A 85 11.73 -24.29 -3.64
CA ASP A 85 13.14 -24.07 -3.30
C ASP A 85 13.34 -22.73 -2.58
N VAL A 86 12.68 -21.67 -3.07
CA VAL A 86 12.75 -20.35 -2.41
C VAL A 86 12.16 -20.40 -1.00
N LEU A 87 11.04 -21.08 -0.80
CA LEU A 87 10.43 -21.20 0.53
C LEU A 87 11.30 -22.02 1.49
N LYS A 88 11.95 -23.07 1.01
CA LYS A 88 12.90 -23.86 1.80
C LYS A 88 14.09 -23.03 2.29
N THR A 89 14.49 -21.98 1.54
CA THR A 89 15.57 -21.10 2.02
C THR A 89 15.22 -20.33 3.31
N ALA A 90 13.96 -20.30 3.73
CA ALA A 90 13.59 -19.76 5.04
C ALA A 90 14.22 -20.57 6.21
N PHE A 91 14.60 -21.80 5.96
CA PHE A 91 15.11 -22.78 6.93
C PHE A 91 16.52 -23.28 6.55
N ASP A 92 17.29 -22.49 5.78
CA ASP A 92 18.62 -22.89 5.29
C ASP A 92 19.55 -23.42 6.40
N GLU A 93 19.48 -22.85 7.60
CA GLU A 93 20.29 -23.32 8.74
C GLU A 93 19.90 -24.74 9.19
N MET A 94 18.61 -25.03 9.20
CA MET A 94 18.11 -26.36 9.58
C MET A 94 18.51 -27.43 8.54
N TYR A 95 18.37 -27.10 7.24
CA TYR A 95 18.82 -28.00 6.17
C TYR A 95 20.33 -28.19 6.14
N LYS A 96 21.13 -27.19 6.54
CA LYS A 96 22.57 -27.35 6.72
C LYS A 96 22.89 -28.32 7.87
N LEU A 97 22.24 -28.17 9.02
CA LEU A 97 22.40 -29.06 10.15
C LEU A 97 22.01 -30.51 9.80
N GLU A 98 20.89 -30.71 9.10
CA GLU A 98 20.50 -32.02 8.58
C GLU A 98 21.60 -32.63 7.71
N LYS A 99 22.14 -31.84 6.78
CA LYS A 99 23.21 -32.27 5.89
C LYS A 99 24.47 -32.65 6.68
N GLU A 100 24.87 -31.82 7.66
CA GLU A 100 25.99 -32.11 8.55
C GLU A 100 25.78 -33.42 9.33
N MET A 101 24.56 -33.65 9.80
CA MET A 101 24.19 -34.91 10.46
C MET A 101 24.33 -36.12 9.52
N LEU A 102 23.85 -36.00 8.27
CA LEU A 102 23.98 -37.06 7.27
C LEU A 102 25.45 -37.34 6.90
N ASP A 103 26.23 -36.26 6.68
CA ASP A 103 27.67 -36.36 6.41
C ASP A 103 28.42 -37.02 7.58
N CYS A 104 28.00 -36.80 8.83
CA CYS A 104 28.53 -37.51 10.00
C CYS A 104 28.20 -38.99 9.95
N TYR A 105 26.97 -39.39 9.62
CA TYR A 105 26.60 -40.79 9.48
C TYR A 105 27.40 -41.49 8.39
N ASP A 106 27.61 -40.88 7.22
CA ASP A 106 28.38 -41.46 6.13
C ASP A 106 29.86 -41.69 6.54
N ARG A 107 30.44 -40.77 7.32
CA ARG A 107 31.82 -40.85 7.79
C ARG A 107 32.01 -41.87 8.93
N MET A 108 30.97 -42.21 9.70
CA MET A 108 31.04 -43.20 10.76
C MET A 108 31.41 -44.61 10.23
N GLY A 109 31.10 -44.90 8.96
CA GLY A 109 31.41 -46.20 8.34
C GLY A 109 32.91 -46.48 8.18
N GLU A 110 33.77 -45.45 8.21
CA GLU A 110 35.23 -45.56 8.03
C GLU A 110 36.02 -45.08 9.26
N ALA A 111 35.35 -44.67 10.36
CA ALA A 111 35.96 -44.02 11.52
C ALA A 111 36.40 -45.04 12.60
N SER A 112 37.36 -44.62 13.45
CA SER A 112 37.75 -45.38 14.65
C SER A 112 36.67 -45.34 15.74
N PRO A 113 36.64 -46.31 16.67
CA PRO A 113 35.65 -46.34 17.76
C PRO A 113 35.58 -45.05 18.59
N GLU A 114 36.70 -44.39 18.86
CA GLU A 114 36.76 -43.13 19.61
C GLU A 114 36.20 -41.94 18.79
N GLU A 115 36.36 -41.95 17.48
CA GLU A 115 35.80 -40.95 16.56
C GLU A 115 34.29 -41.16 16.38
N ILE A 116 33.82 -42.42 16.36
CA ILE A 116 32.38 -42.75 16.30
C ILE A 116 31.66 -42.20 17.53
N ASP A 117 32.24 -42.37 18.75
CA ASP A 117 31.62 -41.87 19.97
C ASP A 117 31.47 -40.33 19.95
N ARG A 118 32.45 -39.59 19.41
CA ARG A 118 32.36 -38.14 19.26
C ARG A 118 31.33 -37.74 18.21
N MET A 119 31.35 -38.36 17.03
CA MET A 119 30.37 -38.13 15.98
C MET A 119 28.94 -38.45 16.43
N MET A 120 28.73 -39.48 17.26
CA MET A 120 27.43 -39.79 17.83
C MET A 120 26.93 -38.70 18.79
N ALA A 121 27.85 -38.10 19.58
CA ALA A 121 27.48 -36.96 20.42
C ALA A 121 27.07 -35.74 19.57
N ASP A 122 27.87 -35.39 18.55
CA ASP A 122 27.58 -34.27 17.63
C ASP A 122 26.23 -34.49 16.89
N VAL A 123 25.97 -35.71 16.42
CA VAL A 123 24.69 -36.07 15.79
C VAL A 123 23.53 -35.94 16.77
N GLY A 124 23.71 -36.36 18.05
CA GLY A 124 22.71 -36.20 19.08
C GLY A 124 22.36 -34.72 19.31
N ASP A 125 23.37 -33.87 19.44
CA ASP A 125 23.17 -32.40 19.60
C ASP A 125 22.45 -31.79 18.40
N ILE A 126 22.83 -32.19 17.18
CA ILE A 126 22.15 -31.71 15.95
C ILE A 126 20.69 -32.21 15.93
N GLN A 127 20.43 -33.45 16.26
CA GLN A 127 19.09 -34.03 16.28
C GLN A 127 18.19 -33.29 17.28
N ASP A 128 18.69 -33.01 18.49
CA ASP A 128 17.96 -32.24 19.50
C ASP A 128 17.59 -30.82 18.98
N ILE A 129 18.51 -30.17 18.25
CA ILE A 129 18.24 -28.88 17.64
C ILE A 129 17.16 -28.98 16.56
N LEU A 130 17.24 -29.97 15.67
CA LEU A 130 16.26 -30.19 14.61
C LEU A 130 14.88 -30.53 15.18
N GLU A 131 14.79 -31.35 16.23
CA GLU A 131 13.52 -31.66 16.89
C GLU A 131 12.93 -30.46 17.61
N ALA A 132 13.75 -29.66 18.32
CA ALA A 132 13.31 -28.43 18.98
C ALA A 132 12.71 -27.40 18.00
N HIS A 133 13.20 -27.39 16.75
CA HIS A 133 12.68 -26.52 15.69
C HIS A 133 11.64 -27.19 14.79
N SER A 134 11.15 -28.38 15.19
CA SER A 134 10.12 -29.12 14.44
C SER A 134 10.48 -29.36 12.96
N PHE A 135 11.76 -29.62 12.70
CA PHE A 135 12.32 -29.75 11.33
C PHE A 135 11.52 -30.73 10.45
N TYR A 136 11.15 -31.88 11.00
CA TYR A 136 10.46 -32.94 10.27
C TYR A 136 9.02 -32.57 9.83
N THR A 137 8.48 -31.45 10.31
CA THR A 137 7.16 -30.92 9.91
C THR A 137 7.25 -29.68 9.02
N LEU A 138 8.47 -29.25 8.67
CA LEU A 138 8.68 -28.00 7.90
C LEU A 138 8.00 -28.03 6.53
N ASP A 139 8.05 -29.16 5.82
CA ASP A 139 7.39 -29.27 4.50
C ASP A 139 5.87 -29.08 4.64
N SER A 140 5.24 -29.61 5.69
CA SER A 140 3.82 -29.38 5.96
C SER A 140 3.53 -27.91 6.31
N LYS A 141 4.39 -27.26 7.08
CA LYS A 141 4.29 -25.84 7.41
C LYS A 141 4.45 -24.96 6.18
N ILE A 142 5.40 -25.32 5.28
CA ILE A 142 5.58 -24.63 4.01
C ILE A 142 4.30 -24.72 3.17
N GLU A 143 3.69 -25.90 3.06
CA GLU A 143 2.47 -26.11 2.30
C GLU A 143 1.26 -25.38 2.92
N GLU A 144 1.14 -25.34 4.24
CA GLU A 144 0.09 -24.62 4.95
C GLU A 144 0.15 -23.12 4.67
N VAL A 145 1.31 -22.48 4.90
CA VAL A 145 1.49 -21.04 4.69
C VAL A 145 1.39 -20.67 3.20
N ALA A 146 1.96 -21.52 2.33
CA ALA A 146 1.86 -21.34 0.88
C ALA A 146 0.42 -21.45 0.37
N SER A 147 -0.37 -22.39 0.90
CA SER A 147 -1.80 -22.52 0.59
C SER A 147 -2.57 -21.30 1.06
N GLY A 148 -2.32 -20.84 2.29
CA GLY A 148 -2.97 -19.67 2.86
C GLY A 148 -2.76 -18.38 2.07
N LEU A 149 -1.66 -18.26 1.33
CA LEU A 149 -1.36 -17.12 0.45
C LEU A 149 -1.59 -17.43 -1.04
N GLY A 150 -2.21 -18.57 -1.38
CA GLY A 150 -2.60 -18.93 -2.75
C GLY A 150 -1.43 -19.32 -3.67
N LEU A 151 -0.29 -19.74 -3.11
CA LEU A 151 0.83 -20.22 -3.92
C LEU A 151 0.62 -21.65 -4.43
N ARG A 152 -0.24 -22.44 -3.77
CA ARG A 152 -0.59 -23.79 -4.21
C ARG A 152 -1.26 -23.79 -5.59
N ASP A 153 -2.12 -22.81 -5.84
CA ASP A 153 -2.84 -22.66 -7.12
C ASP A 153 -1.90 -22.25 -8.26
N ILE A 154 -0.79 -21.60 -7.94
CA ILE A 154 0.27 -21.26 -8.88
C ILE A 154 1.12 -22.50 -9.23
N GLY A 155 1.24 -23.44 -8.28
CA GLY A 155 2.08 -24.63 -8.33
C GLY A 155 3.46 -24.38 -7.73
N LEU A 156 3.78 -25.06 -6.63
CA LEU A 156 5.04 -24.86 -5.89
C LEU A 156 6.30 -25.24 -6.69
N ASP A 157 6.17 -26.09 -7.68
CA ASP A 157 7.28 -26.52 -8.53
C ASP A 157 7.51 -25.62 -9.75
N LYS A 158 6.73 -24.53 -9.86
CA LYS A 158 6.88 -23.56 -10.94
C LYS A 158 8.15 -22.72 -10.76
N PRO A 159 8.96 -22.48 -11.82
CA PRO A 159 10.13 -21.62 -11.76
C PRO A 159 9.77 -20.18 -11.44
N VAL A 160 10.55 -19.53 -10.57
CA VAL A 160 10.30 -18.15 -10.13
C VAL A 160 10.47 -17.12 -11.25
N ASP A 161 11.21 -17.45 -12.30
CA ASP A 161 11.40 -16.59 -13.47
C ASP A 161 10.10 -16.37 -14.26
N ALA A 162 9.19 -17.36 -14.21
CA ALA A 162 7.91 -17.32 -14.89
C ALA A 162 6.79 -16.62 -14.10
N LEU A 163 7.12 -16.04 -12.94
CA LEU A 163 6.15 -15.38 -12.06
C LEU A 163 5.93 -13.92 -12.44
N SER A 164 4.68 -13.48 -12.33
CA SER A 164 4.35 -12.04 -12.37
C SER A 164 4.91 -11.30 -11.13
N GLY A 165 4.99 -9.96 -11.19
CA GLY A 165 5.44 -9.15 -10.05
C GLY A 165 4.67 -9.44 -8.77
N GLY A 166 3.34 -9.47 -8.82
CA GLY A 166 2.51 -9.78 -7.65
C GLY A 166 2.70 -11.20 -7.13
N GLN A 167 2.91 -12.19 -8.03
CA GLN A 167 3.21 -13.56 -7.61
C GLN A 167 4.58 -13.66 -6.91
N ARG A 168 5.58 -12.92 -7.39
CA ARG A 168 6.90 -12.83 -6.73
C ARG A 168 6.78 -12.25 -5.33
N THR A 169 5.99 -11.17 -5.16
CA THR A 169 5.74 -10.57 -3.85
C THR A 169 5.04 -11.55 -2.92
N LYS A 170 4.06 -12.35 -3.39
CA LYS A 170 3.44 -13.41 -2.60
C LYS A 170 4.46 -14.46 -2.12
N VAL A 171 5.40 -14.88 -2.98
CA VAL A 171 6.47 -15.83 -2.60
C VAL A 171 7.38 -15.23 -1.54
N LEU A 172 7.79 -13.98 -1.68
CA LEU A 172 8.63 -13.28 -0.69
C LEU A 172 7.92 -13.11 0.64
N LEU A 173 6.63 -12.74 0.62
CA LEU A 173 5.81 -12.64 1.83
C LEU A 173 5.71 -14.02 2.52
N THR A 174 5.41 -15.07 1.78
CA THR A 174 5.34 -16.44 2.32
C THR A 174 6.64 -16.86 2.99
N LYS A 175 7.77 -16.64 2.30
CA LYS A 175 9.10 -16.91 2.86
C LYS A 175 9.33 -16.15 4.17
N LEU A 176 8.98 -14.87 4.19
CA LEU A 176 9.14 -14.02 5.36
C LEU A 176 8.30 -14.48 6.55
N LEU A 177 7.05 -14.89 6.32
CA LEU A 177 6.18 -15.44 7.36
C LEU A 177 6.72 -16.78 7.90
N LEU A 178 7.27 -17.64 7.03
CA LEU A 178 7.91 -18.91 7.43
C LEU A 178 9.12 -18.70 8.32
N GLN A 179 9.91 -17.65 8.10
CA GLN A 179 11.06 -17.28 8.92
C GLN A 179 10.67 -16.88 10.35
N SER A 180 9.42 -16.39 10.53
CA SER A 180 8.89 -15.98 11.84
C SER A 180 9.86 -15.12 12.68
N PRO A 181 10.38 -13.99 12.15
CA PRO A 181 11.37 -13.16 12.84
C PRO A 181 10.82 -12.53 14.12
N ASP A 182 11.71 -12.08 15.03
CA ASP A 182 11.30 -11.33 16.23
C ASP A 182 10.59 -10.00 15.90
N ILE A 183 10.93 -9.42 14.76
CA ILE A 183 10.26 -8.22 14.25
C ILE A 183 9.97 -8.40 12.77
N LEU A 184 8.67 -8.38 12.43
CA LEU A 184 8.18 -8.47 11.07
C LEU A 184 7.80 -7.07 10.58
N ILE A 185 8.35 -6.64 9.45
CA ILE A 185 8.06 -5.33 8.83
C ILE A 185 7.38 -5.56 7.48
N LEU A 186 6.13 -5.09 7.38
CA LEU A 186 5.27 -5.26 6.22
C LEU A 186 4.85 -3.90 5.64
N ASP A 187 5.20 -3.65 4.38
CA ASP A 187 4.76 -2.46 3.64
C ASP A 187 3.71 -2.87 2.60
N GLU A 188 2.45 -2.47 2.84
CA GLU A 188 1.28 -2.74 1.98
C GLU A 188 1.13 -4.23 1.56
N PRO A 189 1.12 -5.19 2.51
CA PRO A 189 1.12 -6.62 2.17
C PRO A 189 -0.17 -7.09 1.50
N THR A 190 -1.26 -6.33 1.63
CA THR A 190 -2.58 -6.69 1.09
C THR A 190 -2.74 -6.39 -0.40
N ASN A 191 -1.88 -5.55 -0.99
CA ASN A 191 -2.03 -5.07 -2.38
C ASN A 191 -2.02 -6.15 -3.46
N PHE A 192 -1.46 -7.34 -3.16
CA PHE A 192 -1.32 -8.43 -4.13
C PHE A 192 -2.13 -9.67 -3.72
N LEU A 193 -2.93 -9.54 -2.66
CA LEU A 193 -3.72 -10.63 -2.09
C LEU A 193 -5.19 -10.50 -2.48
N ASP A 194 -5.84 -11.63 -2.66
CA ASP A 194 -7.29 -11.70 -2.80
C ASP A 194 -7.96 -11.68 -1.43
N VAL A 195 -9.25 -11.44 -1.37
CA VAL A 195 -10.01 -11.31 -0.12
C VAL A 195 -9.81 -12.51 0.82
N GLU A 196 -9.79 -13.73 0.28
CA GLU A 196 -9.57 -14.96 1.04
C GLU A 196 -8.17 -15.01 1.66
N HIS A 197 -7.14 -14.63 0.89
CA HIS A 197 -5.76 -14.60 1.36
C HIS A 197 -5.50 -13.45 2.34
N ILE A 198 -6.21 -12.31 2.20
CA ILE A 198 -6.18 -11.22 3.18
C ILE A 198 -6.76 -11.70 4.52
N GLU A 199 -7.88 -12.43 4.48
CA GLU A 199 -8.50 -12.99 5.70
C GLU A 199 -7.59 -14.01 6.37
N TRP A 200 -6.91 -14.86 5.60
CA TRP A 200 -5.92 -15.78 6.12
C TRP A 200 -4.73 -15.04 6.78
N LEU A 201 -4.17 -14.03 6.08
CA LEU A 201 -3.06 -13.23 6.62
C LEU A 201 -3.47 -12.48 7.90
N LYS A 202 -4.70 -11.98 7.96
CA LYS A 202 -5.28 -11.36 9.15
C LYS A 202 -5.24 -12.32 10.33
N ASN A 203 -5.76 -13.53 10.15
CA ASN A 203 -5.78 -14.57 11.20
C ASN A 203 -4.36 -14.97 11.63
N TYR A 204 -3.43 -15.08 10.68
CA TYR A 204 -2.02 -15.35 10.95
C TYR A 204 -1.39 -14.25 11.82
N LEU A 205 -1.57 -12.97 11.46
CA LEU A 205 -1.00 -11.84 12.19
C LEU A 205 -1.65 -11.64 13.57
N GLN A 206 -2.93 -11.98 13.74
CA GLN A 206 -3.59 -11.97 15.05
C GLN A 206 -2.97 -12.98 16.03
N SER A 207 -2.51 -14.10 15.52
CA SER A 207 -1.85 -15.15 16.30
C SER A 207 -0.32 -14.99 16.39
N TYR A 208 0.22 -13.94 15.78
CA TYR A 208 1.67 -13.71 15.76
C TYR A 208 2.16 -13.23 17.13
N GLU A 209 2.97 -14.03 17.81
CA GLU A 209 3.44 -13.74 19.19
C GLU A 209 4.52 -12.66 19.25
N ASN A 210 5.26 -12.48 18.16
CA ASN A 210 6.33 -11.51 18.06
C ASN A 210 5.81 -10.13 17.67
N ALA A 211 6.70 -9.14 17.59
CA ALA A 211 6.33 -7.78 17.22
C ALA A 211 6.26 -7.62 15.71
N PHE A 212 5.39 -6.72 15.24
CA PHE A 212 5.43 -6.30 13.84
C PHE A 212 5.16 -4.80 13.66
N ILE A 213 5.65 -4.28 12.53
CA ILE A 213 5.34 -2.96 12.01
C ILE A 213 4.64 -3.14 10.67
N LEU A 214 3.44 -2.61 10.54
CA LEU A 214 2.58 -2.73 9.38
C LEU A 214 2.26 -1.35 8.81
N VAL A 215 2.52 -1.16 7.52
CA VAL A 215 1.96 -0.06 6.73
C VAL A 215 0.83 -0.63 5.89
N SER A 216 -0.37 -0.08 6.00
CA SER A 216 -1.51 -0.45 5.16
C SER A 216 -2.53 0.68 5.08
N HIS A 217 -3.28 0.72 3.99
CA HIS A 217 -4.45 1.59 3.78
C HIS A 217 -5.79 0.85 3.93
N ASP A 218 -5.74 -0.43 4.31
CA ASP A 218 -6.91 -1.26 4.59
C ASP A 218 -7.33 -1.09 6.06
N VAL A 219 -8.33 -0.26 6.31
CA VAL A 219 -8.80 0.06 7.67
C VAL A 219 -9.35 -1.16 8.41
N PRO A 220 -10.21 -2.01 7.83
CA PRO A 220 -10.65 -3.25 8.46
C PRO A 220 -9.50 -4.18 8.88
N PHE A 221 -8.50 -4.32 8.01
CA PHE A 221 -7.31 -5.11 8.29
C PHE A 221 -6.49 -4.52 9.46
N LEU A 222 -6.23 -3.20 9.44
CA LEU A 222 -5.52 -2.49 10.52
C LEU A 222 -6.22 -2.66 11.86
N ASN A 223 -7.55 -2.46 11.92
CA ASN A 223 -8.33 -2.62 13.15
C ASN A 223 -8.23 -4.02 13.75
N ALA A 224 -8.15 -5.03 12.89
CA ALA A 224 -8.14 -6.42 13.32
C ALA A 224 -6.79 -6.87 13.90
N VAL A 225 -5.66 -6.35 13.37
CA VAL A 225 -4.34 -6.91 13.67
C VAL A 225 -3.44 -5.99 14.50
N THR A 226 -3.77 -4.71 14.69
CA THR A 226 -2.89 -3.76 15.38
C THR A 226 -3.44 -3.30 16.73
N ASN A 227 -2.52 -3.05 17.67
CA ASN A 227 -2.84 -2.56 19.02
C ASN A 227 -2.16 -1.23 19.36
N VAL A 228 -1.27 -0.75 18.48
CA VAL A 228 -0.58 0.55 18.58
C VAL A 228 -0.56 1.20 17.20
N ILE A 229 -0.82 2.50 17.17
CA ILE A 229 -0.76 3.31 15.95
C ILE A 229 0.35 4.36 16.11
N TYR A 230 1.24 4.43 15.14
CA TYR A 230 2.12 5.58 14.94
C TYR A 230 1.65 6.37 13.73
N HIS A 231 1.28 7.62 13.98
CA HIS A 231 0.82 8.54 12.95
C HIS A 231 1.94 9.47 12.52
N VAL A 232 2.28 9.41 11.25
CA VAL A 232 3.23 10.32 10.59
C VAL A 232 2.46 11.50 10.04
N GLU A 233 2.72 12.69 10.54
CA GLU A 233 2.09 13.93 10.07
C GLU A 233 3.01 15.12 10.35
N ASN A 234 3.15 16.03 9.36
CA ASN A 234 3.96 17.24 9.50
C ASN A 234 5.38 16.98 10.04
N ALA A 235 6.07 16.04 9.42
CA ALA A 235 7.43 15.60 9.78
C ALA A 235 7.59 15.02 11.20
N THR A 236 6.50 14.75 11.92
CA THR A 236 6.51 14.21 13.28
C THR A 236 5.89 12.83 13.36
N LEU A 237 6.30 12.05 14.37
CA LEU A 237 5.72 10.75 14.70
C LEU A 237 4.95 10.86 16.04
N THR A 238 3.66 10.55 16.02
CA THR A 238 2.85 10.55 17.24
C THR A 238 2.32 9.14 17.52
N ARG A 239 2.54 8.63 18.74
CA ARG A 239 2.09 7.30 19.17
C ARG A 239 0.70 7.37 19.80
N TYR A 240 -0.18 6.47 19.37
CA TYR A 240 -1.51 6.24 19.96
C TYR A 240 -1.64 4.75 20.32
N THR A 241 -2.26 4.48 21.48
CA THR A 241 -2.53 3.09 21.93
C THR A 241 -3.97 2.72 21.64
N GLY A 242 -4.17 1.55 21.04
CA GLY A 242 -5.49 1.03 20.69
C GLY A 242 -5.64 0.76 19.18
N SER A 243 -6.86 0.44 18.77
CA SER A 243 -7.22 0.19 17.38
C SER A 243 -7.21 1.47 16.54
N TYR A 244 -7.33 1.32 15.23
CA TYR A 244 -7.43 2.44 14.30
C TYR A 244 -8.67 3.32 14.57
N GLU A 245 -9.81 2.74 14.95
CA GLU A 245 -11.01 3.50 15.32
C GLU A 245 -10.75 4.41 16.53
N LYS A 246 -10.14 3.84 17.58
CA LYS A 246 -9.78 4.63 18.77
C LYS A 246 -8.78 5.74 18.45
N PHE A 247 -7.83 5.47 17.55
CA PHE A 247 -6.94 6.48 17.01
C PHE A 247 -7.73 7.62 16.36
N GLN A 248 -8.69 7.32 15.48
CA GLN A 248 -9.50 8.34 14.81
C GLN A 248 -10.25 9.24 15.78
N GLU A 249 -10.84 8.67 16.83
CA GLU A 249 -11.52 9.45 17.89
C GLU A 249 -10.54 10.39 18.62
N MET A 250 -9.41 9.84 19.08
CA MET A 250 -8.39 10.62 19.78
C MET A 250 -7.79 11.71 18.89
N TYR A 251 -7.54 11.40 17.64
CA TYR A 251 -7.01 12.33 16.65
C TYR A 251 -8.00 13.46 16.36
N ALA A 252 -9.29 13.15 16.19
CA ALA A 252 -10.33 14.16 16.01
C ALA A 252 -10.45 15.11 17.22
N ILE A 253 -10.34 14.58 18.44
CA ILE A 253 -10.33 15.40 19.67
C ILE A 253 -9.09 16.30 19.69
N LYS A 254 -7.90 15.74 19.44
CA LYS A 254 -6.64 16.50 19.41
C LYS A 254 -6.71 17.63 18.38
N ARG A 255 -7.20 17.35 17.18
CA ARG A 255 -7.38 18.37 16.12
C ARG A 255 -8.27 19.53 16.60
N ARG A 256 -9.43 19.22 17.16
CA ARG A 256 -10.35 20.27 17.67
C ARG A 256 -9.72 21.13 18.76
N GLN A 257 -8.89 20.53 19.63
CA GLN A 257 -8.18 21.26 20.68
C GLN A 257 -7.10 22.19 20.09
N GLU A 258 -6.34 21.73 19.12
CA GLU A 258 -5.31 22.52 18.44
C GLU A 258 -5.92 23.69 17.66
N ASP A 259 -7.00 23.44 16.91
CA ASP A 259 -7.72 24.48 16.16
C ASP A 259 -8.29 25.55 17.11
N ALA A 260 -8.92 25.12 18.22
CA ALA A 260 -9.44 26.03 19.24
C ALA A 260 -8.32 26.82 19.95
N ALA A 261 -7.15 26.21 20.17
CA ALA A 261 -5.99 26.90 20.75
C ALA A 261 -5.44 27.97 19.79
N TYR A 262 -5.33 27.63 18.51
CA TYR A 262 -4.92 28.57 17.47
C TYR A 262 -5.89 29.77 17.37
N GLU A 263 -7.20 29.51 17.28
CA GLU A 263 -8.21 30.58 17.22
C GLU A 263 -8.17 31.49 18.44
N ARG A 264 -8.01 30.94 19.67
CA ARG A 264 -7.86 31.72 20.89
C ARG A 264 -6.63 32.60 20.83
N GLN A 265 -5.49 32.06 20.43
CA GLN A 265 -4.25 32.82 20.30
C GLN A 265 -4.39 33.95 19.25
N GLN A 266 -4.99 33.67 18.10
CA GLN A 266 -5.23 34.70 17.07
C GLN A 266 -6.16 35.82 17.58
N ALA A 267 -7.19 35.46 18.33
CA ALA A 267 -8.08 36.44 18.94
C ALA A 267 -7.35 37.31 20.01
N GLU A 268 -6.44 36.71 20.81
CA GLU A 268 -5.60 37.44 21.77
C GLU A 268 -4.63 38.38 21.03
N ILE A 269 -3.94 37.88 20.00
CA ILE A 269 -3.03 38.69 19.16
C ILE A 269 -3.77 39.86 18.52
N ALA A 270 -4.98 39.66 18.00
CA ALA A 270 -5.79 40.71 17.40
C ALA A 270 -6.16 41.81 18.44
N LYS A 271 -6.57 41.39 19.66
CA LYS A 271 -6.87 42.33 20.74
C LYS A 271 -5.64 43.14 21.18
N GLU A 272 -4.48 42.47 21.33
CA GLU A 272 -3.25 43.15 21.72
C GLU A 272 -2.78 44.13 20.60
N LYS A 273 -2.86 43.74 19.34
CA LYS A 273 -2.54 44.63 18.19
C LYS A 273 -3.45 45.85 18.14
N ASP A 274 -4.77 45.67 18.32
CA ASP A 274 -5.73 46.78 18.35
C ASP A 274 -5.44 47.73 19.51
N PHE A 275 -5.16 47.19 20.74
CA PHE A 275 -4.79 48.02 21.89
C PHE A 275 -3.51 48.83 21.61
N ILE A 276 -2.48 48.20 21.07
CA ILE A 276 -1.20 48.84 20.73
C ILE A 276 -1.43 49.94 19.70
N GLN A 277 -2.19 49.68 18.66
CA GLN A 277 -2.49 50.65 17.58
C GLN A 277 -3.20 51.89 18.15
N ARG A 278 -4.21 51.72 19.00
CA ARG A 278 -4.97 52.84 19.61
C ARG A 278 -4.16 53.65 20.62
N ASN A 279 -3.17 53.05 21.27
CA ASN A 279 -2.46 53.68 22.39
C ASN A 279 -1.01 54.10 22.10
N LYS A 280 -0.42 53.69 20.96
CA LYS A 280 0.96 53.99 20.59
C LYS A 280 1.24 55.48 20.35
N ALA A 281 0.24 56.25 19.89
CA ALA A 281 0.37 57.67 19.58
C ALA A 281 0.21 58.59 20.82
N ARG A 282 -0.37 58.09 21.91
CA ARG A 282 -0.67 58.89 23.12
C ARG A 282 0.48 58.78 24.13
N VAL A 283 1.06 59.94 24.54
CA VAL A 283 2.19 60.02 25.47
C VAL A 283 1.94 59.26 26.77
N ALA A 284 0.72 59.42 27.36
CA ALA A 284 0.35 58.78 28.63
C ALA A 284 0.23 57.25 28.58
N THR A 285 -0.09 56.66 27.43
CA THR A 285 -0.32 55.22 27.28
C THR A 285 0.76 54.50 26.43
N ARG A 286 1.72 55.24 25.91
CA ARG A 286 2.81 54.70 25.05
C ARG A 286 3.65 53.64 25.78
N GLY A 287 3.93 53.84 27.08
CA GLY A 287 4.67 52.87 27.89
C GLY A 287 3.96 51.50 27.95
N MET A 288 2.64 51.50 28.17
CA MET A 288 1.82 50.28 28.19
C MET A 288 1.76 49.62 26.82
N ALA A 289 1.59 50.44 25.76
CA ALA A 289 1.61 49.91 24.38
C ALA A 289 2.94 49.25 24.04
N ASN A 290 4.08 49.83 24.40
CA ASN A 290 5.41 49.26 24.21
C ASN A 290 5.62 47.96 25.03
N SER A 291 5.11 47.89 26.24
CA SER A 291 5.18 46.67 27.07
C SER A 291 4.39 45.52 26.46
N ARG A 292 3.17 45.80 25.95
CA ARG A 292 2.35 44.81 25.26
C ARG A 292 2.96 44.38 23.92
N GLN A 293 3.58 45.31 23.18
CA GLN A 293 4.33 44.97 21.97
C GLN A 293 5.47 43.98 22.26
N LYS A 294 6.28 44.25 23.29
CA LYS A 294 7.36 43.34 23.72
C LYS A 294 6.84 41.95 24.16
N ARG A 295 5.65 41.89 24.77
CA ARG A 295 5.00 40.63 25.10
C ARG A 295 4.57 39.89 23.86
N LEU A 296 3.97 40.58 22.88
CA LEU A 296 3.57 40.02 21.59
C LEU A 296 4.77 39.49 20.82
N ASP A 297 5.89 40.25 20.79
CA ASP A 297 7.13 39.89 20.10
C ASP A 297 7.83 38.67 20.73
N LYS A 298 7.54 38.35 21.97
CA LYS A 298 8.06 37.17 22.69
C LYS A 298 7.11 35.99 22.70
N MET A 299 5.89 36.16 22.17
CA MET A 299 4.89 35.10 22.14
C MET A 299 5.28 34.05 21.08
N GLU A 300 5.39 32.79 21.50
CA GLU A 300 5.51 31.68 20.56
C GLU A 300 4.21 31.58 19.78
N LEU A 301 4.32 31.78 18.48
CA LEU A 301 3.18 31.72 17.57
C LEU A 301 2.85 30.27 17.25
N LEU A 302 1.61 29.89 17.51
CA LEU A 302 1.09 28.62 16.99
C LEU A 302 0.97 28.75 15.47
N GLU A 303 1.57 27.83 14.76
CA GLU A 303 1.43 27.78 13.30
C GLU A 303 0.04 27.29 12.92
N LYS A 304 -0.57 27.96 11.94
CA LYS A 304 -1.79 27.45 11.36
C LYS A 304 -1.46 26.14 10.66
N ARG A 305 -2.13 25.09 11.06
CA ARG A 305 -1.99 23.80 10.39
C ARG A 305 -2.21 23.94 8.89
N THR A 306 -1.23 23.57 8.11
CA THR A 306 -1.37 23.52 6.65
C THR A 306 -2.19 22.28 6.33
N GLU A 307 -3.48 22.45 6.07
CA GLU A 307 -4.27 21.35 5.52
C GLU A 307 -3.71 21.02 4.14
N LYS A 308 -3.31 19.76 3.97
CA LYS A 308 -2.98 19.26 2.63
C LYS A 308 -4.23 19.38 1.75
N PRO A 309 -4.07 19.77 0.49
CA PRO A 309 -5.21 19.83 -0.41
C PRO A 309 -5.86 18.46 -0.48
N LYS A 310 -7.13 18.39 -0.05
CA LYS A 310 -7.91 17.16 -0.19
C LYS A 310 -8.13 16.91 -1.67
N PRO A 311 -7.94 15.67 -2.12
CA PRO A 311 -8.21 15.36 -3.52
C PRO A 311 -9.70 15.61 -3.81
N HIS A 312 -9.97 16.14 -4.99
CA HIS A 312 -11.32 16.33 -5.51
C HIS A 312 -11.41 15.68 -6.89
N PHE A 313 -12.22 14.64 -6.99
CA PHE A 313 -12.43 13.94 -8.25
C PHE A 313 -13.80 14.28 -8.83
N HIS A 314 -13.83 14.61 -10.12
CA HIS A 314 -15.06 14.88 -10.85
C HIS A 314 -14.95 14.39 -12.30
N PHE A 315 -15.78 13.43 -12.67
CA PHE A 315 -15.82 12.88 -14.02
C PHE A 315 -16.94 13.56 -14.81
N GLN A 316 -16.58 14.18 -15.93
CA GLN A 316 -17.55 14.82 -16.82
C GLN A 316 -18.19 13.77 -17.72
N MET A 317 -19.52 13.83 -17.84
CA MET A 317 -20.24 12.95 -18.76
C MET A 317 -20.22 13.52 -20.16
N ASP A 318 -19.85 12.70 -21.13
CA ASP A 318 -20.01 12.97 -22.57
C ASP A 318 -21.48 12.82 -22.99
N ARG A 319 -21.77 13.07 -24.27
CA ARG A 319 -23.09 12.84 -24.86
C ARG A 319 -23.65 11.45 -24.50
N THR A 320 -24.97 11.37 -24.44
CA THR A 320 -25.67 10.14 -24.11
C THR A 320 -25.38 9.05 -25.16
N PRO A 321 -24.82 7.88 -24.77
CA PRO A 321 -24.59 6.77 -25.68
C PRO A 321 -25.87 6.00 -25.96
N SER A 322 -25.79 5.00 -26.86
CA SER A 322 -26.86 4.01 -27.08
C SER A 322 -27.26 3.31 -25.78
N ARG A 323 -28.39 2.59 -25.80
CA ARG A 323 -28.89 1.88 -24.61
C ARG A 323 -27.85 0.87 -24.07
N PHE A 324 -27.29 0.05 -24.95
CA PHE A 324 -26.21 -0.85 -24.61
C PHE A 324 -24.87 -0.18 -24.92
N VAL A 325 -24.06 -0.02 -23.88
CA VAL A 325 -22.72 0.56 -23.97
C VAL A 325 -21.71 -0.50 -24.40
N ILE A 326 -21.86 -1.71 -23.86
CA ILE A 326 -21.07 -2.90 -24.24
C ILE A 326 -22.05 -4.05 -24.41
N GLU A 327 -21.91 -4.78 -25.54
CA GLU A 327 -22.58 -6.04 -25.79
C GLU A 327 -21.56 -7.07 -26.25
N ALA A 328 -21.46 -8.18 -25.53
CA ALA A 328 -20.57 -9.27 -25.87
C ALA A 328 -21.37 -10.57 -25.96
N LYS A 329 -21.25 -11.30 -27.08
CA LYS A 329 -21.97 -12.54 -27.35
C LYS A 329 -21.00 -13.69 -27.51
N ARG A 330 -21.22 -14.77 -26.73
CA ARG A 330 -20.40 -15.99 -26.70
C ARG A 330 -18.91 -15.68 -26.59
N LEU A 331 -18.57 -14.69 -25.78
CA LEU A 331 -17.21 -14.20 -25.61
C LEU A 331 -16.35 -15.24 -24.90
N VAL A 332 -15.20 -15.58 -25.52
CA VAL A 332 -14.15 -16.40 -24.92
C VAL A 332 -12.88 -15.57 -24.81
N LEU A 333 -12.42 -15.36 -23.58
CA LEU A 333 -11.20 -14.62 -23.27
C LEU A 333 -9.97 -15.52 -23.33
N GLY A 334 -8.84 -14.95 -23.65
CA GLY A 334 -7.53 -15.62 -23.59
C GLY A 334 -6.53 -15.00 -24.54
N TYR A 335 -5.33 -15.56 -24.52
CA TYR A 335 -4.26 -15.26 -25.48
C TYR A 335 -4.09 -16.45 -26.43
N ASP A 336 -3.25 -17.42 -26.07
CA ASP A 336 -3.06 -18.66 -26.83
C ASP A 336 -4.02 -19.77 -26.33
N THR A 337 -4.46 -19.68 -25.09
CA THR A 337 -5.37 -20.65 -24.45
C THR A 337 -6.61 -19.95 -23.90
N PRO A 338 -7.80 -20.58 -23.96
CA PRO A 338 -9.01 -20.02 -23.38
C PRO A 338 -8.90 -19.87 -21.85
N LEU A 339 -9.22 -18.69 -21.34
CA LEU A 339 -9.32 -18.40 -19.90
C LEU A 339 -10.74 -18.57 -19.40
N THR A 340 -11.75 -18.43 -20.27
CA THR A 340 -13.16 -18.50 -19.91
C THR A 340 -13.94 -19.42 -20.86
N ASN A 341 -15.05 -19.96 -20.34
CA ASN A 341 -16.12 -20.51 -21.15
C ASN A 341 -16.81 -19.39 -21.94
N PRO A 342 -17.58 -19.71 -23.01
CA PRO A 342 -18.36 -18.70 -23.71
C PRO A 342 -19.34 -17.98 -22.77
N VAL A 343 -19.26 -16.65 -22.70
CA VAL A 343 -20.10 -15.81 -21.84
C VAL A 343 -20.78 -14.72 -22.65
N ASP A 344 -22.02 -14.40 -22.30
CA ASP A 344 -22.77 -13.27 -22.81
C ASP A 344 -22.81 -12.17 -21.75
N LEU A 345 -22.37 -10.96 -22.13
CA LEU A 345 -22.30 -9.81 -21.24
C LEU A 345 -22.98 -8.60 -21.86
N GLN A 346 -23.72 -7.86 -21.06
CA GLN A 346 -24.35 -6.61 -21.47
C GLN A 346 -24.19 -5.55 -20.38
N LEU A 347 -23.68 -4.37 -20.77
CA LEU A 347 -23.63 -3.19 -19.92
C LEU A 347 -24.51 -2.10 -20.51
N GLU A 348 -25.54 -1.73 -19.80
CA GLU A 348 -26.45 -0.65 -20.19
C GLU A 348 -25.87 0.71 -19.75
N ARG A 349 -26.27 1.77 -20.46
CA ARG A 349 -25.90 3.14 -20.10
C ARG A 349 -26.37 3.49 -18.68
N GLY A 350 -25.51 4.20 -17.95
CA GLY A 350 -25.78 4.63 -16.57
C GLY A 350 -25.75 3.52 -15.53
N ARG A 351 -25.56 2.25 -15.94
CA ARG A 351 -25.40 1.13 -15.01
C ARG A 351 -23.97 1.06 -14.50
N LYS A 352 -23.85 0.69 -13.22
CA LYS A 352 -22.60 0.56 -12.51
C LYS A 352 -22.40 -0.90 -12.12
N VAL A 353 -21.37 -1.51 -12.68
CA VAL A 353 -21.09 -2.95 -12.52
C VAL A 353 -19.72 -3.13 -11.88
N ALA A 354 -19.65 -3.94 -10.83
CA ALA A 354 -18.38 -4.41 -10.29
C ALA A 354 -18.05 -5.80 -10.86
N LEU A 355 -16.79 -6.01 -11.25
CA LEU A 355 -16.24 -7.30 -11.66
C LEU A 355 -15.40 -7.87 -10.50
N ARG A 356 -15.83 -9.01 -9.97
CA ARG A 356 -15.19 -9.72 -8.88
C ARG A 356 -14.57 -11.03 -9.37
N GLY A 357 -13.55 -11.51 -8.65
CA GLY A 357 -12.92 -12.82 -8.80
C GLY A 357 -11.46 -12.81 -8.39
N VAL A 358 -10.89 -13.99 -8.19
CA VAL A 358 -9.49 -14.20 -7.75
C VAL A 358 -8.50 -13.61 -8.77
N ASN A 359 -7.29 -13.34 -8.33
CA ASN A 359 -6.25 -12.83 -9.22
C ASN A 359 -5.82 -13.89 -10.25
N GLY A 360 -5.51 -13.44 -11.47
CA GLY A 360 -5.06 -14.32 -12.55
C GLY A 360 -6.17 -15.03 -13.34
N LEU A 361 -7.45 -14.76 -13.06
CA LEU A 361 -8.58 -15.29 -13.83
C LEU A 361 -8.89 -14.49 -15.10
N GLY A 362 -8.15 -13.41 -15.36
CA GLY A 362 -8.29 -12.63 -16.60
C GLY A 362 -9.19 -11.41 -16.48
N LYS A 363 -9.36 -10.81 -15.28
CA LYS A 363 -10.12 -9.56 -15.08
C LYS A 363 -9.63 -8.44 -15.98
N THR A 364 -8.34 -8.11 -15.91
CA THR A 364 -7.69 -7.12 -16.79
C THR A 364 -7.78 -7.51 -18.27
N THR A 365 -7.66 -8.82 -18.58
CA THR A 365 -7.82 -9.32 -19.95
C THR A 365 -9.24 -9.06 -20.45
N LEU A 366 -10.26 -9.27 -19.62
CA LEU A 366 -11.64 -8.92 -19.96
C LEU A 366 -11.78 -7.44 -20.27
N LEU A 367 -11.29 -6.56 -19.38
CA LEU A 367 -11.37 -5.11 -19.60
C LEU A 367 -10.71 -4.69 -20.91
N LYS A 368 -9.49 -5.15 -21.17
CA LYS A 368 -8.74 -4.86 -22.41
C LYS A 368 -9.43 -5.43 -23.64
N THR A 369 -10.05 -6.62 -23.53
CA THR A 369 -10.79 -7.24 -24.61
C THR A 369 -12.08 -6.46 -24.92
N LEU A 370 -12.83 -6.04 -23.90
CA LEU A 370 -14.04 -5.22 -24.07
C LEU A 370 -13.73 -3.85 -24.69
N LEU A 371 -12.55 -3.29 -24.40
CA LEU A 371 -12.06 -2.03 -25.00
C LEU A 371 -11.42 -2.22 -26.39
N GLY A 372 -11.37 -3.45 -26.91
CA GLY A 372 -10.79 -3.75 -28.23
C GLY A 372 -9.27 -3.72 -28.30
N GLN A 373 -8.57 -3.65 -27.16
CA GLN A 373 -7.09 -3.69 -27.09
C GLN A 373 -6.54 -5.11 -27.28
N ILE A 374 -7.30 -6.11 -26.89
CA ILE A 374 -6.98 -7.53 -27.07
C ILE A 374 -8.11 -8.17 -27.89
N LYS A 375 -7.75 -9.02 -28.87
CA LYS A 375 -8.75 -9.76 -29.63
C LYS A 375 -9.26 -10.96 -28.81
N PRO A 376 -10.57 -11.22 -28.76
CA PRO A 376 -11.10 -12.41 -28.13
C PRO A 376 -10.70 -13.67 -28.92
N ILE A 377 -10.59 -14.82 -28.25
CA ILE A 377 -10.38 -16.12 -28.90
C ILE A 377 -11.61 -16.52 -29.73
N ALA A 378 -12.81 -16.26 -29.19
CA ALA A 378 -14.08 -16.48 -29.89
C ALA A 378 -15.14 -15.50 -29.37
N GLY A 379 -16.24 -15.39 -30.12
CA GLY A 379 -17.34 -14.50 -29.81
C GLY A 379 -17.21 -13.14 -30.52
N LYS A 380 -18.15 -12.25 -30.23
CA LYS A 380 -18.21 -10.91 -30.81
C LYS A 380 -18.43 -9.88 -29.71
N ILE A 381 -17.77 -8.73 -29.82
CA ILE A 381 -17.95 -7.58 -28.93
C ILE A 381 -18.40 -6.40 -29.79
N GLU A 382 -19.42 -5.72 -29.34
CA GLU A 382 -19.92 -4.50 -29.95
C GLU A 382 -19.96 -3.40 -28.89
N LEU A 383 -19.25 -2.30 -29.14
CA LEU A 383 -19.41 -1.06 -28.41
C LEU A 383 -20.59 -0.30 -29.01
N GLY A 384 -21.44 0.24 -28.17
CA GLY A 384 -22.58 1.02 -28.58
C GLY A 384 -22.19 2.29 -29.33
N GLU A 385 -23.15 2.87 -30.05
CA GLU A 385 -22.91 4.15 -30.72
C GLU A 385 -22.64 5.26 -29.71
N PHE A 386 -21.69 6.15 -30.03
CA PHE A 386 -21.28 7.29 -29.21
C PHE A 386 -20.66 6.92 -27.86
N VAL A 387 -20.15 5.72 -27.71
CA VAL A 387 -19.40 5.33 -26.49
C VAL A 387 -18.02 5.99 -26.50
N SER A 388 -17.76 6.74 -25.40
CA SER A 388 -16.47 7.40 -25.15
C SER A 388 -15.90 6.81 -23.85
N PRO A 389 -14.98 5.82 -23.93
CA PRO A 389 -14.42 5.18 -22.75
C PRO A 389 -13.31 5.99 -22.12
N GLY A 390 -13.29 6.01 -20.77
CA GLY A 390 -12.15 6.39 -19.95
C GLY A 390 -11.61 5.14 -19.25
N TYR A 391 -10.36 4.78 -19.48
CA TYR A 391 -9.77 3.59 -18.91
C TYR A 391 -8.69 3.92 -17.87
N PHE A 392 -8.86 3.41 -16.67
CA PHE A 392 -7.86 3.43 -15.60
C PHE A 392 -7.17 2.07 -15.56
N GLU A 393 -5.92 2.02 -16.00
CA GLU A 393 -5.10 0.82 -16.01
C GLU A 393 -4.38 0.62 -14.67
N GLN A 394 -4.28 -0.60 -14.19
CA GLN A 394 -3.71 -0.97 -12.90
C GLN A 394 -2.26 -0.51 -12.74
N GLU A 395 -1.40 -0.77 -13.70
CA GLU A 395 -0.01 -0.26 -13.74
C GLU A 395 0.38 0.03 -15.18
N SER A 396 0.83 1.25 -15.43
CA SER A 396 1.49 1.61 -16.68
C SER A 396 2.98 1.88 -16.46
N ASN A 397 3.81 1.14 -17.17
CA ASN A 397 5.20 1.41 -17.51
C ASN A 397 6.10 1.94 -16.39
N ARG A 398 6.75 1.01 -15.68
CA ARG A 398 8.01 1.29 -15.01
C ARG A 398 9.02 1.76 -16.07
N GLY A 399 9.38 3.05 -16.04
CA GLY A 399 10.29 3.66 -17.02
C GLY A 399 9.74 4.89 -17.72
N ASN A 400 8.62 5.42 -17.28
CA ASN A 400 8.10 6.69 -17.77
C ASN A 400 8.88 7.86 -17.16
N ASP A 401 9.74 8.46 -17.98
CA ASP A 401 10.59 9.60 -17.60
C ASP A 401 9.87 10.95 -17.63
N ASN A 402 8.60 10.98 -18.08
CA ASN A 402 7.80 12.19 -18.11
C ASN A 402 7.55 12.72 -16.69
N THR A 403 7.48 14.02 -16.54
CA THR A 403 6.92 14.64 -15.35
C THR A 403 5.39 14.49 -15.32
N ALA A 404 4.77 14.66 -14.14
CA ALA A 404 3.30 14.60 -14.04
C ALA A 404 2.60 15.64 -14.94
N ILE A 405 3.22 16.80 -15.18
CA ILE A 405 2.73 17.82 -16.14
C ILE A 405 2.78 17.27 -17.55
N GLU A 406 3.93 16.75 -17.98
CA GLU A 406 4.13 16.22 -19.33
C GLU A 406 3.19 15.06 -19.63
N GLU A 407 2.90 14.20 -18.64
CA GLU A 407 1.95 13.09 -18.76
C GLU A 407 0.54 13.56 -19.16
N ILE A 408 0.09 14.69 -18.59
CA ILE A 408 -1.20 15.28 -18.95
C ILE A 408 -1.09 16.04 -20.30
N TRP A 409 -0.03 16.80 -20.50
CA TRP A 409 0.14 17.65 -21.67
C TRP A 409 0.29 16.87 -22.98
N GLN A 410 0.93 15.70 -22.95
CA GLN A 410 1.04 14.85 -24.14
C GLN A 410 -0.33 14.43 -24.69
N GLU A 411 -1.29 14.17 -23.80
CA GLU A 411 -2.64 13.77 -24.21
C GLU A 411 -3.54 14.99 -24.49
N TYR A 412 -3.31 16.11 -23.78
CA TYR A 412 -4.12 17.32 -23.86
C TYR A 412 -3.28 18.57 -24.19
N PRO A 413 -2.68 18.65 -25.40
CA PRO A 413 -1.76 19.74 -25.75
C PRO A 413 -2.43 21.11 -25.85
N GLY A 414 -3.76 21.16 -25.88
CA GLY A 414 -4.54 22.42 -25.90
C GLY A 414 -4.68 23.08 -24.53
N MET A 415 -4.33 22.40 -23.43
CA MET A 415 -4.37 22.99 -22.09
C MET A 415 -3.16 23.89 -21.85
N THR A 416 -3.36 24.97 -21.13
CA THR A 416 -2.26 25.82 -20.64
C THR A 416 -1.56 25.13 -19.45
N GLU A 417 -0.31 25.51 -19.17
CA GLU A 417 0.42 25.00 -18.00
C GLU A 417 -0.34 25.25 -16.69
N PHE A 418 -0.98 26.41 -16.59
CA PHE A 418 -1.78 26.78 -15.42
C PHE A 418 -2.97 25.82 -15.22
N GLU A 419 -3.69 25.46 -16.29
CA GLU A 419 -4.82 24.54 -16.23
C GLU A 419 -4.38 23.13 -15.86
N VAL A 420 -3.25 22.65 -16.41
CA VAL A 420 -2.68 21.33 -16.04
C VAL A 420 -2.28 21.31 -14.58
N ARG A 421 -1.57 22.35 -14.11
CA ARG A 421 -1.19 22.46 -12.69
C ARG A 421 -2.41 22.52 -11.76
N ALA A 422 -3.42 23.29 -12.14
CA ALA A 422 -4.67 23.40 -11.36
C ALA A 422 -5.42 22.06 -11.29
N ALA A 423 -5.48 21.31 -12.40
CA ALA A 423 -6.11 20.00 -12.45
C ALA A 423 -5.37 18.97 -11.56
N LEU A 424 -4.04 18.93 -11.62
CA LEU A 424 -3.22 18.07 -10.79
C LEU A 424 -3.32 18.44 -9.30
N ALA A 425 -3.30 19.74 -8.98
CA ALA A 425 -3.48 20.24 -7.61
C ALA A 425 -4.88 19.90 -7.07
N ALA A 426 -5.92 19.96 -7.89
CA ALA A 426 -7.27 19.52 -7.51
C ALA A 426 -7.33 18.04 -7.15
N CYS A 427 -6.47 17.19 -7.75
CA CYS A 427 -6.33 15.78 -7.37
C CYS A 427 -5.50 15.57 -6.09
N GLY A 428 -5.13 16.64 -5.38
CA GLY A 428 -4.38 16.58 -4.12
C GLY A 428 -2.87 16.39 -4.29
N LEU A 429 -2.33 16.75 -5.45
CA LEU A 429 -0.89 16.74 -5.70
C LEU A 429 -0.26 18.10 -5.33
N THR A 430 0.89 18.06 -4.67
CA THR A 430 1.68 19.26 -4.35
C THR A 430 2.47 19.72 -5.56
N ASN A 431 2.99 20.97 -5.52
CA ASN A 431 3.83 21.49 -6.61
C ASN A 431 5.06 20.60 -6.88
N GLU A 432 5.64 20.01 -5.86
CA GLU A 432 6.77 19.06 -5.99
C GLU A 432 6.36 17.82 -6.77
N HIS A 433 5.22 17.20 -6.43
CA HIS A 433 4.69 16.03 -7.14
C HIS A 433 4.38 16.37 -8.61
N ILE A 434 3.83 17.57 -8.85
CA ILE A 434 3.45 18.04 -10.20
C ILE A 434 4.68 18.16 -11.12
N THR A 435 5.83 18.57 -10.58
CA THR A 435 7.08 18.73 -11.34
C THR A 435 7.98 17.48 -11.30
N SER A 436 7.64 16.48 -10.47
CA SER A 436 8.41 15.24 -10.37
C SER A 436 8.14 14.30 -11.54
N LYS A 437 9.14 13.48 -11.87
CA LYS A 437 8.99 12.40 -12.87
C LYS A 437 8.04 11.33 -12.35
N MET A 438 7.24 10.74 -13.24
CA MET A 438 6.30 9.66 -12.90
C MET A 438 6.96 8.48 -12.18
N MET A 439 8.20 8.15 -12.54
CA MET A 439 8.96 7.07 -11.91
C MET A 439 9.38 7.34 -10.45
N VAL A 440 9.39 8.60 -10.03
CA VAL A 440 9.77 9.01 -8.65
C VAL A 440 8.54 9.14 -7.75
N LEU A 441 7.35 9.29 -8.33
CA LEU A 441 6.11 9.38 -7.58
C LEU A 441 5.78 8.06 -6.89
N SER A 442 5.23 8.17 -5.68
CA SER A 442 4.63 7.00 -5.00
C SER A 442 3.47 6.42 -5.82
N GLY A 443 3.14 5.14 -5.61
CA GLY A 443 2.02 4.50 -6.30
C GLY A 443 0.71 5.29 -6.19
N GLY A 444 0.45 5.90 -5.02
CA GLY A 444 -0.75 6.73 -4.81
C GLY A 444 -0.73 8.06 -5.55
N GLU A 445 0.41 8.72 -5.62
CA GLU A 445 0.57 9.96 -6.39
C GLU A 445 0.45 9.69 -7.89
N ALA A 446 1.07 8.62 -8.38
CA ALA A 446 0.94 8.18 -9.77
C ALA A 446 -0.53 7.81 -10.11
N ALA A 447 -1.26 7.17 -9.19
CA ALA A 447 -2.69 6.89 -9.36
C ALA A 447 -3.52 8.18 -9.47
N LYS A 448 -3.22 9.20 -8.64
CA LYS A 448 -3.88 10.52 -8.71
C LYS A 448 -3.62 11.21 -10.05
N VAL A 449 -2.40 11.14 -10.61
CA VAL A 449 -2.09 11.66 -11.96
C VAL A 449 -2.93 10.95 -13.03
N ARG A 450 -3.03 9.61 -12.97
CA ARG A 450 -3.85 8.82 -13.92
C ARG A 450 -5.33 9.14 -13.81
N LEU A 451 -5.88 9.32 -12.60
CA LEU A 451 -7.26 9.78 -12.40
C LEU A 451 -7.45 11.18 -12.98
N CYS A 452 -6.52 12.12 -12.71
CA CYS A 452 -6.52 13.45 -13.29
C CYS A 452 -6.60 13.40 -14.82
N ARG A 453 -5.82 12.55 -15.46
CA ARG A 453 -5.81 12.36 -16.92
C ARG A 453 -7.20 11.99 -17.46
N ILE A 454 -7.87 11.03 -16.85
CA ILE A 454 -9.22 10.61 -17.27
C ILE A 454 -10.24 11.73 -17.07
N MET A 455 -10.09 12.56 -16.05
CA MET A 455 -11.01 13.65 -15.74
C MET A 455 -10.95 14.82 -16.73
N GLN A 456 -9.84 14.96 -17.50
CA GLN A 456 -9.71 16.05 -18.48
C GLN A 456 -10.58 15.87 -19.73
N LYS A 457 -11.11 14.67 -19.95
CA LYS A 457 -11.96 14.36 -21.09
C LYS A 457 -13.36 13.95 -20.65
N PRO A 458 -14.43 14.49 -21.26
CA PRO A 458 -15.76 13.93 -21.05
C PRO A 458 -15.84 12.48 -21.54
N VAL A 459 -16.34 11.60 -20.69
CA VAL A 459 -16.49 10.16 -20.95
C VAL A 459 -17.90 9.71 -20.55
N ASN A 460 -18.43 8.67 -21.18
CA ASN A 460 -19.74 8.11 -20.81
C ASN A 460 -19.66 6.64 -20.39
N LEU A 461 -18.46 6.05 -20.45
CA LEU A 461 -18.10 4.75 -19.91
C LEU A 461 -16.78 4.88 -19.14
N LEU A 462 -16.80 4.63 -17.83
CA LEU A 462 -15.60 4.49 -17.02
C LEU A 462 -15.28 3.00 -16.84
N VAL A 463 -14.06 2.62 -17.22
CA VAL A 463 -13.51 1.28 -16.98
C VAL A 463 -12.34 1.44 -16.03
N LEU A 464 -12.46 0.88 -14.83
CA LEU A 464 -11.50 1.10 -13.74
C LEU A 464 -10.96 -0.25 -13.26
N ASP A 465 -9.65 -0.44 -13.40
CA ASP A 465 -8.95 -1.65 -12.97
C ASP A 465 -8.21 -1.40 -11.65
N GLU A 466 -8.81 -1.82 -10.54
CA GLU A 466 -8.33 -1.66 -9.17
C GLU A 466 -7.89 -0.22 -8.82
N PRO A 467 -8.77 0.77 -8.99
CA PRO A 467 -8.40 2.18 -8.83
C PRO A 467 -8.12 2.58 -7.38
N THR A 468 -8.47 1.75 -6.41
CA THR A 468 -8.26 1.99 -4.97
C THR A 468 -6.86 1.60 -4.51
N ASN A 469 -6.14 0.79 -5.28
CA ASN A 469 -4.79 0.38 -4.93
C ASN A 469 -3.87 1.59 -4.78
N HIS A 470 -3.11 1.61 -3.70
CA HIS A 470 -2.19 2.69 -3.33
C HIS A 470 -2.82 4.04 -2.99
N LEU A 471 -4.16 4.20 -3.07
CA LEU A 471 -4.82 5.43 -2.62
C LEU A 471 -4.91 5.46 -1.09
N ASP A 472 -4.65 6.64 -0.52
CA ASP A 472 -4.91 6.88 0.91
C ASP A 472 -6.42 6.93 1.20
N VAL A 473 -6.78 6.85 2.48
CA VAL A 473 -8.18 6.76 2.93
C VAL A 473 -9.02 7.94 2.43
N ASP A 474 -8.46 9.16 2.43
CA ASP A 474 -9.18 10.35 1.98
C ASP A 474 -9.42 10.32 0.47
N ALA A 475 -8.43 9.89 -0.32
CA ALA A 475 -8.57 9.75 -1.78
C ALA A 475 -9.55 8.62 -2.15
N LYS A 476 -9.55 7.49 -1.42
CA LYS A 476 -10.54 6.42 -1.61
C LYS A 476 -11.95 6.92 -1.36
N ALA A 477 -12.18 7.64 -0.27
CA ALA A 477 -13.49 8.19 0.07
C ALA A 477 -13.99 9.19 -0.99
N GLU A 478 -13.11 10.05 -1.47
CA GLU A 478 -13.45 11.03 -2.51
C GLU A 478 -13.70 10.37 -3.88
N LEU A 479 -12.91 9.35 -4.25
CA LEU A 479 -13.14 8.56 -5.46
C LEU A 479 -14.51 7.86 -5.40
N LYS A 480 -14.82 7.22 -4.28
CA LYS A 480 -16.13 6.59 -4.04
C LYS A 480 -17.26 7.60 -4.23
N ARG A 481 -17.15 8.81 -3.65
CA ARG A 481 -18.12 9.89 -3.84
C ARG A 481 -18.28 10.26 -5.31
N ALA A 482 -17.16 10.49 -6.00
CA ALA A 482 -17.17 10.88 -7.42
C ALA A 482 -17.81 9.82 -8.33
N LEU A 483 -17.55 8.52 -8.06
CA LEU A 483 -18.14 7.41 -8.81
C LEU A 483 -19.64 7.24 -8.51
N LYS A 484 -20.07 7.50 -7.27
CA LYS A 484 -21.53 7.56 -6.93
C LYS A 484 -22.26 8.65 -7.69
N ASP A 485 -21.66 9.83 -7.79
CA ASP A 485 -22.27 11.00 -8.43
C ASP A 485 -22.24 10.92 -9.96
N TYR A 486 -21.32 10.14 -10.53
CA TYR A 486 -21.17 9.98 -11.96
C TYR A 486 -22.40 9.34 -12.61
N LYS A 487 -22.88 9.92 -13.74
CA LYS A 487 -24.12 9.52 -14.43
C LYS A 487 -23.92 8.55 -15.60
N GLY A 488 -22.67 8.35 -16.03
CA GLY A 488 -22.32 7.41 -17.09
C GLY A 488 -22.28 5.95 -16.59
N ALA A 489 -21.98 5.04 -17.50
CA ALA A 489 -21.77 3.64 -17.15
C ALA A 489 -20.40 3.43 -16.49
N ILE A 490 -20.32 2.50 -15.54
CA ILE A 490 -19.08 2.13 -14.85
C ILE A 490 -18.89 0.62 -14.92
N LEU A 491 -17.68 0.19 -15.28
CA LEU A 491 -17.19 -1.17 -15.11
C LEU A 491 -15.96 -1.11 -14.20
N LEU A 492 -16.12 -1.57 -12.96
CA LEU A 492 -15.12 -1.49 -11.89
C LEU A 492 -14.57 -2.87 -11.56
N VAL A 493 -13.27 -3.05 -11.58
CA VAL A 493 -12.60 -4.18 -10.91
C VAL A 493 -12.14 -3.70 -9.55
N SER A 494 -12.54 -4.38 -8.50
CA SER A 494 -12.06 -4.11 -7.14
C SER A 494 -12.16 -5.34 -6.26
N HIS A 495 -11.19 -5.48 -5.37
CA HIS A 495 -11.16 -6.50 -4.32
C HIS A 495 -11.73 -6.01 -2.99
N GLU A 496 -12.13 -4.74 -2.89
CA GLU A 496 -12.66 -4.10 -1.68
C GLU A 496 -14.19 -4.01 -1.73
N PRO A 497 -14.97 -4.98 -1.16
CA PRO A 497 -16.44 -4.94 -1.18
C PRO A 497 -16.99 -3.66 -0.55
N ASP A 498 -16.40 -3.20 0.57
CA ASP A 498 -16.80 -1.97 1.27
C ASP A 498 -16.70 -0.71 0.41
N PHE A 499 -15.87 -0.76 -0.63
CA PHE A 499 -15.73 0.36 -1.56
C PHE A 499 -16.92 0.46 -2.50
N TYR A 500 -17.49 -0.66 -2.99
CA TYR A 500 -18.47 -0.63 -4.09
C TYR A 500 -19.86 -1.16 -3.78
N GLU A 501 -20.06 -2.04 -2.79
CA GLU A 501 -21.33 -2.74 -2.58
C GLU A 501 -22.55 -1.82 -2.37
N ASP A 502 -22.36 -0.64 -1.81
CA ASP A 502 -23.42 0.31 -1.49
C ASP A 502 -23.84 1.23 -2.66
N TRP A 503 -23.22 1.09 -3.85
CA TRP A 503 -23.53 1.97 -4.98
C TRP A 503 -23.48 1.31 -6.38
N VAL A 504 -23.02 0.07 -6.51
CA VAL A 504 -23.11 -0.65 -7.78
C VAL A 504 -24.49 -1.29 -7.98
N ASP A 505 -24.93 -1.38 -9.23
CA ASP A 505 -26.21 -1.99 -9.56
C ASP A 505 -26.15 -3.53 -9.61
N SER A 506 -24.97 -4.08 -9.98
CA SER A 506 -24.76 -5.52 -10.09
C SER A 506 -23.29 -5.89 -9.98
N VAL A 507 -23.03 -7.15 -9.65
CA VAL A 507 -21.68 -7.71 -9.57
C VAL A 507 -21.56 -8.85 -10.57
N TRP A 508 -20.55 -8.78 -11.44
CA TRP A 508 -20.15 -9.87 -12.31
C TRP A 508 -19.07 -10.71 -11.61
N ASN A 509 -19.28 -12.03 -11.54
CA ASN A 509 -18.30 -12.93 -10.97
C ASN A 509 -17.61 -13.75 -12.08
N ILE A 510 -16.31 -13.47 -12.33
CA ILE A 510 -15.55 -14.15 -13.38
C ILE A 510 -15.27 -15.63 -13.04
N GLU A 511 -15.32 -16.01 -11.76
CA GLU A 511 -15.12 -17.39 -11.31
C GLU A 511 -16.13 -18.36 -11.93
N GLY A 512 -17.37 -17.91 -12.11
CA GLY A 512 -18.40 -18.70 -12.79
C GLY A 512 -18.17 -18.92 -14.29
N TRP A 513 -17.22 -18.20 -14.89
CA TRP A 513 -16.93 -18.26 -16.34
C TRP A 513 -15.57 -18.90 -16.66
N THR A 514 -14.70 -19.05 -15.66
CA THR A 514 -13.33 -19.55 -15.89
C THR A 514 -13.30 -21.01 -16.34
N THR A 515 -12.32 -21.32 -17.18
CA THR A 515 -11.97 -22.71 -17.53
C THR A 515 -10.96 -23.30 -16.55
N LYS A 516 -10.39 -22.49 -15.67
CA LYS A 516 -9.47 -22.94 -14.62
C LYS A 516 -10.26 -23.58 -13.49
N ILE A 517 -9.74 -24.66 -12.94
CA ILE A 517 -10.24 -25.25 -11.68
C ILE A 517 -9.76 -24.31 -10.57
N ILE A 518 -10.70 -23.76 -9.83
CA ILE A 518 -10.45 -22.87 -8.68
C ILE A 518 -10.36 -23.72 -7.41
#